data_cdab768403b7f46c9d7f9f50e07a5c85
#
_entry.id   cdab768403b7f46c9d7f9f50e07a5c85
#
_cell.length_a   1.000
_cell.length_b   1.000
_cell.length_c   1.000
_cell.angle_alpha   90.00
_cell.angle_beta   90.00
_cell.angle_gamma   90.00
#
_symmetry.space_group_name_H-M   'P 1'
#
loop_
_entity.id
_entity.type
_entity.pdbx_description
1 polymer ?
#
loop_
_entity_poly.entity_id
_entity_poly.type
_entity_poly.pdbx_seq_one_letter_code
_entity_poly.pdbx_strand_id
1 'polypeptide(L)'
;MRIAFVCTEKLPIPPVSGGAIQIYIEGVLPYLSKHHDITVLSLKNDNLPDEEVVDRVRYKRLSGRTKSEYLNNLRDNISNEYHLVHVFNRPLWVMPLNQQAPGSAFSLSLHNEMFLPNKIDRERALKCIATVKFITTVSRFIADGVKGLYPIAEEKLNVVYSGVNPSLYKPIWLEKHLPERKELRKKYGLDEYKVILFVGRLSQKKGPHVLVEAMKSVMETHPKTALMVIGSKWYGVNTTDIYTQQLQSMTESLKGPVVFTGFLPPAEIPKHFSIGDIFVCTSQWREPLARVHYEAMAAGLPIITTDRGGNAEVIRQGENGFVVKDFNRPEAIAERIRYLLDNKHIAKKLGMSGRKIAETEYNWERVANQLLELLTAYSGQAARGDRGRFFRLIRLNTPQRAVPGRGAALKP
;
A
#
# COMPACT_ATOMS: atom_id res chain seq x y z
N MET A 1 15.47 -16.15 15.70
CA MET A 1 16.52 -16.02 14.65
C MET A 1 16.99 -14.58 14.60
N ARG A 2 18.25 -14.35 14.19
CA ARG A 2 18.72 -13.00 13.83
C ARG A 2 18.37 -12.73 12.37
N ILE A 3 17.62 -11.67 12.11
CA ILE A 3 17.09 -11.33 10.78
C ILE A 3 17.51 -9.91 10.42
N ALA A 4 18.10 -9.72 9.25
CA ALA A 4 18.34 -8.40 8.67
C ALA A 4 17.21 -8.02 7.70
N PHE A 5 16.54 -6.91 7.95
CA PHE A 5 15.62 -6.27 7.00
C PHE A 5 16.37 -5.21 6.19
N VAL A 6 16.58 -5.47 4.91
CA VAL A 6 17.30 -4.58 4.00
C VAL A 6 16.30 -3.69 3.25
N CYS A 7 16.22 -2.43 3.65
CA CYS A 7 15.30 -1.43 3.08
C CYS A 7 15.86 -0.80 1.80
N THR A 8 15.00 -0.11 1.08
CA THR A 8 15.40 0.61 -0.15
C THR A 8 16.15 1.91 0.18
N GLU A 9 16.97 2.37 -0.76
CA GLU A 9 17.76 3.60 -0.72
C GLU A 9 16.94 4.91 -0.82
N LYS A 10 15.64 4.87 -0.60
CA LYS A 10 14.79 6.04 -0.90
C LYS A 10 14.31 6.82 0.29
N LEU A 11 13.97 6.13 1.36
CA LEU A 11 13.35 6.72 2.54
C LEU A 11 13.81 5.98 3.80
N PRO A 12 13.93 6.69 4.95
CA PRO A 12 14.35 6.10 6.22
C PRO A 12 13.25 5.26 6.88
N ILE A 13 13.63 4.52 7.92
CA ILE A 13 12.72 3.90 8.89
C ILE A 13 13.09 4.42 10.28
N PRO A 14 12.11 4.87 11.07
CA PRO A 14 10.66 4.96 10.83
C PRO A 14 10.28 5.86 9.66
N PRO A 15 9.04 5.74 9.11
CA PRO A 15 8.57 6.42 7.91
C PRO A 15 8.23 7.90 8.13
N VAL A 16 9.19 8.73 8.59
CA VAL A 16 8.99 10.16 8.91
C VAL A 16 8.43 10.98 7.74
N SER A 17 8.75 10.58 6.51
CA SER A 17 8.21 11.19 5.28
C SER A 17 7.17 10.31 4.58
N GLY A 18 6.80 9.17 5.18
CA GLY A 18 5.91 8.19 4.57
C GLY A 18 6.66 7.11 3.77
N GLY A 19 6.00 6.55 2.75
CA GLY A 19 6.53 5.47 1.92
C GLY A 19 5.88 4.12 2.22
N ALA A 20 5.35 3.47 1.18
CA ALA A 20 4.56 2.24 1.35
C ALA A 20 5.37 1.08 1.95
N ILE A 21 6.65 0.94 1.56
CA ILE A 21 7.55 -0.09 2.07
C ILE A 21 7.91 0.19 3.52
N GLN A 22 8.23 1.44 3.84
CA GLN A 22 8.60 1.87 5.18
C GLN A 22 7.45 1.67 6.18
N ILE A 23 6.24 2.06 5.80
CA ILE A 23 5.03 1.83 6.60
C ILE A 23 4.73 0.33 6.76
N TYR A 24 4.98 -0.48 5.71
CA TYR A 24 4.83 -1.94 5.81
C TYR A 24 5.80 -2.53 6.83
N ILE A 25 7.07 -2.16 6.77
CA ILE A 25 8.10 -2.64 7.69
C ILE A 25 7.76 -2.21 9.12
N GLU A 26 7.50 -0.93 9.34
CA GLU A 26 7.11 -0.39 10.65
C GLU A 26 5.90 -1.10 11.24
N GLY A 27 4.90 -1.40 10.40
CA GLY A 27 3.68 -2.05 10.84
C GLY A 27 3.86 -3.49 11.32
N VAL A 28 4.83 -4.24 10.79
CA VAL A 28 5.06 -5.65 11.17
C VAL A 28 6.09 -5.80 12.30
N LEU A 29 6.99 -4.84 12.48
CA LEU A 29 8.08 -4.94 13.46
C LEU A 29 7.61 -5.22 14.90
N PRO A 30 6.56 -4.56 15.45
CA PRO A 30 6.11 -4.79 16.82
C PRO A 30 5.66 -6.23 17.11
N TYR A 31 5.27 -6.96 16.08
CA TYR A 31 4.85 -8.35 16.18
C TYR A 31 6.03 -9.31 15.97
N LEU A 32 6.86 -9.05 14.95
CA LEU A 32 7.97 -9.93 14.60
C LEU A 32 9.10 -9.89 15.63
N SER A 33 9.36 -8.73 16.25
CA SER A 33 10.41 -8.54 17.27
C SER A 33 10.13 -9.32 18.57
N LYS A 34 8.90 -9.79 18.78
CA LYS A 34 8.56 -10.69 19.89
C LYS A 34 9.17 -12.09 19.72
N HIS A 35 9.46 -12.50 18.49
CA HIS A 35 9.87 -13.84 18.11
C HIS A 35 11.29 -13.91 17.54
N HIS A 36 11.82 -12.79 17.04
CA HIS A 36 13.09 -12.74 16.34
C HIS A 36 13.88 -11.49 16.72
N ASP A 37 15.22 -11.59 16.68
CA ASP A 37 16.12 -10.44 16.81
C ASP A 37 16.24 -9.78 15.45
N ILE A 38 15.66 -8.59 15.30
CA ILE A 38 15.56 -7.91 14.01
C ILE A 38 16.50 -6.71 13.96
N THR A 39 17.32 -6.65 12.92
CA THR A 39 18.07 -5.46 12.54
C THR A 39 17.49 -4.88 11.27
N VAL A 40 17.11 -3.60 11.29
CA VAL A 40 16.62 -2.86 10.14
C VAL A 40 17.75 -2.01 9.58
N LEU A 41 18.17 -2.31 8.35
CA LEU A 41 19.15 -1.53 7.59
C LEU A 41 18.40 -0.58 6.66
N SER A 42 18.45 0.72 6.94
CA SER A 42 17.69 1.74 6.19
C SER A 42 18.56 2.95 5.82
N LEU A 43 18.02 3.85 5.00
CA LEU A 43 18.70 5.07 4.63
C LEU A 43 18.83 6.01 5.84
N LYS A 44 20.00 6.68 5.97
CA LYS A 44 20.24 7.74 6.95
C LYS A 44 19.29 8.92 6.74
N ASN A 45 18.91 9.55 7.86
CA ASN A 45 18.12 10.76 7.88
C ASN A 45 18.61 11.67 9.03
N ASP A 46 18.75 12.96 8.77
CA ASP A 46 19.36 13.90 9.71
C ASP A 46 18.56 14.08 11.03
N ASN A 47 17.28 13.72 11.02
CA ASN A 47 16.42 13.80 12.21
C ASN A 47 16.36 12.48 13.01
N LEU A 48 17.15 11.46 12.63
CA LEU A 48 17.16 10.16 13.29
C LEU A 48 18.60 9.75 13.63
N PRO A 49 18.84 9.08 14.80
CA PRO A 49 20.15 8.52 15.11
C PRO A 49 20.65 7.54 14.04
N ASP A 50 21.95 7.44 13.82
CA ASP A 50 22.53 6.47 12.88
C ASP A 50 22.30 5.03 13.36
N GLU A 51 22.42 4.79 14.67
CA GLU A 51 22.08 3.50 15.30
C GLU A 51 21.24 3.72 16.55
N GLU A 52 20.26 2.86 16.77
CA GLU A 52 19.46 2.82 17.99
C GLU A 52 18.78 1.44 18.16
N VAL A 53 18.32 1.16 19.37
CA VAL A 53 17.46 0.01 19.66
C VAL A 53 16.15 0.53 20.26
N VAL A 54 15.06 0.27 19.58
CA VAL A 54 13.71 0.65 20.02
C VAL A 54 12.82 -0.59 19.97
N ASP A 55 12.10 -0.88 21.04
CA ASP A 55 11.17 -2.01 21.15
C ASP A 55 11.77 -3.36 20.67
N ARG A 56 13.04 -3.62 21.05
CA ARG A 56 13.81 -4.83 20.70
C ARG A 56 14.20 -4.93 19.22
N VAL A 57 14.01 -3.87 18.44
CA VAL A 57 14.48 -3.75 17.06
C VAL A 57 15.73 -2.90 17.02
N ARG A 58 16.79 -3.39 16.40
CA ARG A 58 17.98 -2.62 16.11
C ARG A 58 17.83 -1.90 14.78
N TYR A 59 17.98 -0.59 14.78
CA TYR A 59 18.03 0.22 13.58
C TYR A 59 19.47 0.61 13.28
N LYS A 60 19.92 0.39 12.05
CA LYS A 60 21.17 0.91 11.50
C LYS A 60 20.83 1.70 10.24
N ARG A 61 21.10 3.00 10.29
CA ARG A 61 20.81 3.92 9.20
C ARG A 61 22.10 4.26 8.47
N LEU A 62 22.16 3.82 7.21
CA LEU A 62 23.38 3.86 6.41
C LEU A 62 23.31 5.03 5.46
N SER A 63 24.44 5.70 5.26
CA SER A 63 24.60 6.74 4.23
C SER A 63 24.47 6.15 2.83
N GLY A 64 24.22 6.99 1.85
CA GLY A 64 24.19 6.62 0.44
C GLY A 64 23.52 7.69 -0.41
N ARG A 65 24.32 8.54 -1.05
CA ARG A 65 23.82 9.55 -2.00
C ARG A 65 23.37 8.91 -3.31
N THR A 66 23.98 7.79 -3.66
CA THR A 66 23.63 6.98 -4.83
C THR A 66 23.19 5.58 -4.42
N LYS A 67 22.47 4.92 -5.33
CA LYS A 67 22.05 3.52 -5.13
C LYS A 67 23.25 2.57 -4.97
N SER A 68 24.33 2.83 -5.69
CA SER A 68 25.55 2.02 -5.61
C SER A 68 26.28 2.19 -4.28
N GLU A 69 26.44 3.43 -3.82
CA GLU A 69 27.04 3.74 -2.52
C GLU A 69 26.26 3.10 -1.38
N TYR A 70 24.93 3.24 -1.39
CA TYR A 70 24.07 2.62 -0.38
C TYR A 70 24.20 1.08 -0.37
N LEU A 71 24.27 0.45 -1.57
CA LEU A 71 24.50 -1.00 -1.67
C LEU A 71 25.86 -1.42 -1.11
N ASN A 72 26.92 -0.65 -1.33
CA ASN A 72 28.23 -0.93 -0.75
C ASN A 72 28.17 -0.86 0.78
N ASN A 73 27.57 0.18 1.35
CA ASN A 73 27.39 0.30 2.79
C ASN A 73 26.52 -0.83 3.37
N LEU A 74 25.51 -1.33 2.62
CA LEU A 74 24.77 -2.51 3.01
C LEU A 74 25.66 -3.76 3.08
N ARG A 75 26.55 -3.96 2.08
CA ARG A 75 27.49 -5.11 2.06
C ARG A 75 28.38 -5.12 3.30
N ASP A 76 28.88 -3.95 3.71
CA ASP A 76 29.75 -3.81 4.89
C ASP A 76 29.01 -4.10 6.22
N ASN A 77 27.67 -4.05 6.20
CA ASN A 77 26.80 -4.28 7.36
C ASN A 77 26.02 -5.62 7.31
N ILE A 78 26.24 -6.43 6.29
CA ILE A 78 25.67 -7.79 6.18
C ILE A 78 26.79 -8.81 6.38
N SER A 79 26.56 -9.78 7.27
CA SER A 79 27.49 -10.87 7.58
C SER A 79 26.76 -12.17 7.83
N ASN A 80 27.49 -13.28 7.96
CA ASN A 80 26.95 -14.61 8.29
C ASN A 80 26.36 -14.70 9.72
N GLU A 81 26.38 -13.62 10.50
CA GLU A 81 25.69 -13.56 11.78
C GLU A 81 24.16 -13.60 11.63
N TYR A 82 23.64 -13.10 10.50
CA TYR A 82 22.22 -13.15 10.22
C TYR A 82 21.82 -14.52 9.69
N HIS A 83 20.82 -15.13 10.30
CA HIS A 83 20.24 -16.39 9.81
C HIS A 83 19.44 -16.16 8.53
N LEU A 84 18.81 -14.97 8.39
CA LEU A 84 18.05 -14.57 7.22
C LEU A 84 18.27 -13.09 6.89
N VAL A 85 18.47 -12.81 5.62
CA VAL A 85 18.48 -11.45 5.05
C VAL A 85 17.22 -11.28 4.19
N HIS A 86 16.29 -10.45 4.65
CA HIS A 86 15.03 -10.16 3.92
C HIS A 86 15.15 -8.83 3.17
N VAL A 87 15.21 -8.91 1.84
CA VAL A 87 15.45 -7.75 0.97
C VAL A 87 14.13 -7.17 0.46
N PHE A 88 13.92 -5.87 0.63
CA PHE A 88 12.71 -5.21 0.17
C PHE A 88 12.89 -4.58 -1.22
N ASN A 89 12.12 -5.07 -2.19
CA ASN A 89 11.91 -4.46 -3.52
C ASN A 89 13.20 -4.19 -4.33
N ARG A 90 14.27 -4.98 -4.07
CA ARG A 90 15.58 -4.86 -4.75
C ARG A 90 16.15 -6.23 -5.11
N PRO A 91 15.56 -6.93 -6.11
CA PRO A 91 16.06 -8.26 -6.51
C PRO A 91 17.53 -8.23 -6.95
N LEU A 92 18.01 -7.13 -7.56
CA LEU A 92 19.41 -6.97 -7.96
C LEU A 92 20.39 -6.92 -6.78
N TRP A 93 19.94 -6.70 -5.55
CA TRP A 93 20.80 -6.66 -4.37
C TRP A 93 21.00 -8.04 -3.74
N VAL A 94 20.13 -9.02 -4.05
CA VAL A 94 20.20 -10.35 -3.46
C VAL A 94 21.56 -11.01 -3.70
N MET A 95 22.04 -11.03 -4.95
CA MET A 95 23.32 -11.66 -5.27
C MET A 95 24.54 -10.99 -4.63
N PRO A 96 24.74 -9.67 -4.72
CA PRO A 96 25.86 -8.99 -4.06
C PRO A 96 25.87 -9.17 -2.54
N LEU A 97 24.70 -9.17 -1.89
CA LEU A 97 24.60 -9.40 -0.45
C LEU A 97 24.82 -10.86 -0.08
N ASN A 98 24.37 -11.81 -0.92
CA ASN A 98 24.63 -13.23 -0.70
C ASN A 98 26.11 -13.58 -0.86
N GLN A 99 26.82 -12.94 -1.76
CA GLN A 99 28.27 -13.08 -1.88
C GLN A 99 29.00 -12.63 -0.61
N GLN A 100 28.50 -11.59 0.07
CA GLN A 100 29.05 -11.09 1.33
C GLN A 100 28.71 -11.99 2.52
N ALA A 101 27.53 -12.59 2.53
CA ALA A 101 27.07 -13.48 3.60
C ALA A 101 26.54 -14.81 3.04
N PRO A 102 27.42 -15.68 2.51
CA PRO A 102 27.00 -16.93 1.85
C PRO A 102 26.41 -17.96 2.82
N GLY A 103 26.66 -17.83 4.12
CA GLY A 103 26.05 -18.67 5.18
C GLY A 103 24.66 -18.23 5.60
N SER A 104 24.21 -17.05 5.18
CA SER A 104 22.87 -16.54 5.46
C SER A 104 21.87 -17.02 4.42
N ALA A 105 20.63 -17.26 4.83
CA ALA A 105 19.54 -17.40 3.88
C ALA A 105 19.05 -16.04 3.37
N PHE A 106 18.43 -16.05 2.20
CA PHE A 106 17.86 -14.84 1.60
C PHE A 106 16.38 -15.01 1.29
N SER A 107 15.61 -13.94 1.43
CA SER A 107 14.24 -13.83 0.99
C SER A 107 13.97 -12.42 0.41
N LEU A 108 12.90 -12.28 -0.35
CA LEU A 108 12.61 -11.04 -1.08
C LEU A 108 11.15 -10.64 -0.88
N SER A 109 10.89 -9.37 -0.61
CA SER A 109 9.54 -8.79 -0.62
C SER A 109 9.37 -7.85 -1.80
N LEU A 110 8.33 -8.06 -2.61
CA LEU A 110 8.04 -7.27 -3.80
C LEU A 110 6.82 -6.37 -3.59
N HIS A 111 7.07 -5.08 -3.70
CA HIS A 111 6.07 -4.02 -3.59
C HIS A 111 5.79 -3.32 -4.93
N ASN A 112 6.49 -3.73 -6.00
CA ASN A 112 6.34 -3.25 -7.37
C ASN A 112 6.77 -4.33 -8.36
N GLU A 113 6.50 -4.12 -9.65
CA GLU A 113 6.91 -5.00 -10.76
C GLU A 113 8.44 -4.92 -10.99
N MET A 114 9.22 -5.50 -10.07
CA MET A 114 10.70 -5.40 -10.08
C MET A 114 11.38 -6.47 -10.95
N PHE A 115 10.61 -7.44 -11.45
CA PHE A 115 11.10 -8.48 -12.34
C PHE A 115 10.83 -8.21 -13.83
N LEU A 116 10.31 -7.03 -14.17
CA LEU A 116 10.15 -6.63 -15.58
C LEU A 116 11.51 -6.54 -16.28
N PRO A 117 11.59 -6.85 -17.60
CA PRO A 117 12.85 -6.85 -18.36
C PRO A 117 13.62 -5.52 -18.35
N ASN A 118 12.91 -4.39 -18.22
CA ASN A 118 13.52 -3.07 -18.08
C ASN A 118 14.03 -2.75 -16.66
N LYS A 119 13.87 -3.67 -15.69
CA LYS A 119 14.33 -3.54 -14.30
C LYS A 119 15.43 -4.52 -13.95
N ILE A 120 15.37 -5.71 -14.50
CA ILE A 120 16.33 -6.79 -14.28
C ILE A 120 16.38 -7.67 -15.53
N ASP A 121 17.59 -8.01 -15.98
CA ASP A 121 17.74 -8.96 -17.05
C ASP A 121 17.43 -10.40 -16.60
N ARG A 122 17.20 -11.28 -17.59
CA ARG A 122 16.76 -12.67 -17.36
C ARG A 122 17.74 -13.47 -16.51
N GLU A 123 19.02 -13.35 -16.75
CA GLU A 123 20.05 -14.13 -16.04
C GLU A 123 20.09 -13.76 -14.56
N ARG A 124 20.17 -12.46 -14.25
CA ARG A 124 20.16 -11.95 -12.87
C ARG A 124 18.84 -12.26 -12.15
N ALA A 125 17.72 -12.21 -12.87
CA ALA A 125 16.42 -12.60 -12.33
C ALA A 125 16.41 -14.07 -11.90
N LEU A 126 16.86 -14.99 -12.76
CA LEU A 126 16.92 -16.42 -12.46
C LEU A 126 17.87 -16.71 -11.30
N LYS A 127 19.06 -16.08 -11.26
CA LYS A 127 19.99 -16.19 -10.13
C LYS A 127 19.36 -15.71 -8.82
N CYS A 128 18.67 -14.57 -8.83
CA CYS A 128 17.94 -14.08 -7.66
C CYS A 128 16.87 -15.07 -7.20
N ILE A 129 16.03 -15.57 -8.10
CA ILE A 129 14.98 -16.54 -7.80
C ILE A 129 15.57 -17.85 -7.23
N ALA A 130 16.68 -18.33 -7.81
CA ALA A 130 17.35 -19.53 -7.31
C ALA A 130 17.87 -19.34 -5.87
N THR A 131 18.43 -18.18 -5.55
CA THR A 131 19.05 -17.85 -4.27
C THR A 131 18.05 -17.68 -3.14
N VAL A 132 16.91 -16.99 -3.38
CA VAL A 132 15.94 -16.71 -2.31
C VAL A 132 15.13 -17.95 -1.94
N LYS A 133 14.83 -18.09 -0.65
CA LYS A 133 14.03 -19.18 -0.11
C LYS A 133 12.54 -19.01 -0.41
N PHE A 134 12.05 -17.78 -0.26
CA PHE A 134 10.69 -17.38 -0.61
C PHE A 134 10.65 -15.95 -1.11
N ILE A 135 9.58 -15.60 -1.81
CA ILE A 135 9.27 -14.26 -2.30
C ILE A 135 7.89 -13.89 -1.79
N THR A 136 7.76 -12.79 -1.06
CA THR A 136 6.46 -12.22 -0.73
C THR A 136 6.08 -11.13 -1.74
N THR A 137 4.79 -11.02 -2.05
CA THR A 137 4.25 -10.00 -2.96
C THR A 137 3.06 -9.31 -2.30
N VAL A 138 2.90 -8.00 -2.50
CA VAL A 138 1.80 -7.24 -1.90
C VAL A 138 0.44 -7.47 -2.57
N SER A 139 0.42 -8.21 -3.69
CA SER A 139 -0.79 -8.52 -4.46
C SER A 139 -0.59 -9.74 -5.33
N ARG A 140 -1.70 -10.37 -5.76
CA ARG A 140 -1.69 -11.41 -6.79
C ARG A 140 -1.20 -10.85 -8.12
N PHE A 141 -1.58 -9.61 -8.45
CA PHE A 141 -1.10 -8.92 -9.64
C PHE A 141 0.44 -8.95 -9.75
N ILE A 142 1.16 -8.69 -8.65
CA ILE A 142 2.64 -8.76 -8.64
C ILE A 142 3.11 -10.22 -8.72
N ALA A 143 2.48 -11.14 -8.00
CA ALA A 143 2.83 -12.57 -8.04
C ALA A 143 2.66 -13.15 -9.45
N ASP A 144 1.51 -12.92 -10.07
CA ASP A 144 1.18 -13.39 -11.42
C ASP A 144 2.10 -12.76 -12.48
N GLY A 145 2.48 -11.50 -12.30
CA GLY A 145 3.47 -10.82 -13.14
C GLY A 145 4.84 -11.50 -13.09
N VAL A 146 5.31 -11.90 -11.90
CA VAL A 146 6.57 -12.64 -11.74
C VAL A 146 6.43 -14.06 -12.30
N LYS A 147 5.35 -14.78 -11.96
CA LYS A 147 5.08 -16.14 -12.45
C LYS A 147 5.00 -16.20 -13.99
N GLY A 148 4.34 -15.20 -14.62
CA GLY A 148 4.21 -15.13 -16.08
C GLY A 148 5.55 -14.96 -16.78
N LEU A 149 6.49 -14.22 -16.20
CA LEU A 149 7.85 -14.04 -16.77
C LEU A 149 8.82 -15.15 -16.38
N TYR A 150 8.66 -15.71 -15.19
CA TYR A 150 9.55 -16.70 -14.58
C TYR A 150 8.73 -17.80 -13.87
N PRO A 151 8.18 -18.79 -14.60
CA PRO A 151 7.35 -19.86 -14.00
C PRO A 151 8.04 -20.63 -12.87
N ILE A 152 9.37 -20.75 -12.91
CA ILE A 152 10.19 -21.38 -11.87
C ILE A 152 10.05 -20.70 -10.47
N ALA A 153 9.57 -19.47 -10.42
CA ALA A 153 9.34 -18.76 -9.17
C ALA A 153 8.05 -19.20 -8.46
N GLU A 154 7.13 -19.90 -9.10
CA GLU A 154 5.77 -20.15 -8.60
C GLU A 154 5.75 -20.72 -7.18
N GLU A 155 6.56 -21.75 -6.92
CA GLU A 155 6.62 -22.39 -5.60
C GLU A 155 7.17 -21.50 -4.47
N LYS A 156 7.89 -20.42 -4.83
CA LYS A 156 8.46 -19.46 -3.89
C LYS A 156 7.58 -18.23 -3.67
N LEU A 157 6.56 -18.02 -4.52
CA LEU A 157 5.69 -16.83 -4.48
C LEU A 157 4.60 -16.98 -3.41
N ASN A 158 4.51 -16.00 -2.52
CA ASN A 158 3.52 -15.92 -1.45
C ASN A 158 2.88 -14.54 -1.45
N VAL A 159 1.57 -14.46 -1.62
CA VAL A 159 0.84 -13.20 -1.57
C VAL A 159 0.59 -12.82 -0.12
N VAL A 160 1.20 -11.73 0.31
CA VAL A 160 1.04 -11.14 1.65
C VAL A 160 0.56 -9.71 1.48
N TYR A 161 -0.75 -9.53 1.46
CA TYR A 161 -1.37 -8.21 1.36
C TYR A 161 -0.90 -7.31 2.50
N SER A 162 -0.76 -6.01 2.24
CA SER A 162 -0.36 -5.05 3.27
C SER A 162 -1.43 -4.90 4.36
N GLY A 163 -1.10 -4.15 5.38
CA GLY A 163 -1.98 -3.90 6.52
C GLY A 163 -2.19 -2.41 6.79
N VAL A 164 -3.07 -2.14 7.73
CA VAL A 164 -3.32 -0.84 8.33
C VAL A 164 -3.46 -1.03 9.84
N ASN A 165 -3.19 0.02 10.61
CA ASN A 165 -3.60 0.08 12.01
C ASN A 165 -4.98 0.75 12.10
N PRO A 166 -6.08 0.01 12.27
CA PRO A 166 -7.41 0.59 12.27
C PRO A 166 -7.66 1.56 13.43
N SER A 167 -6.93 1.42 14.54
CA SER A 167 -7.13 2.29 15.72
C SER A 167 -6.73 3.75 15.47
N LEU A 168 -5.86 4.00 14.47
CA LEU A 168 -5.47 5.36 14.08
C LEU A 168 -6.57 6.10 13.31
N TYR A 169 -7.52 5.35 12.71
CA TYR A 169 -8.57 5.91 11.85
C TYR A 169 -9.90 5.91 12.59
N LYS A 170 -10.55 7.07 12.60
CA LYS A 170 -11.85 7.25 13.26
C LYS A 170 -12.97 6.99 12.27
N PRO A 171 -13.80 5.93 12.47
CA PRO A 171 -14.94 5.66 11.58
C PRO A 171 -15.91 6.83 11.54
N ILE A 172 -16.27 7.26 10.32
CA ILE A 172 -17.02 8.50 10.07
C ILE A 172 -18.47 8.49 10.60
N TRP A 173 -19.01 7.32 10.95
CA TRP A 173 -20.38 7.18 11.47
C TRP A 173 -20.46 7.12 12.99
N LEU A 174 -19.34 7.04 13.72
CA LEU A 174 -19.38 6.99 15.18
C LEU A 174 -19.60 8.37 15.75
N GLU A 175 -20.71 8.54 16.48
CA GLU A 175 -21.14 9.81 17.06
C GLU A 175 -20.05 10.51 17.87
N LYS A 176 -19.30 9.76 18.68
CA LYS A 176 -18.19 10.29 19.48
C LYS A 176 -17.08 10.99 18.66
N HIS A 177 -17.02 10.77 17.36
CA HIS A 177 -16.02 11.38 16.45
C HIS A 177 -16.60 12.52 15.61
N LEU A 178 -17.91 12.74 15.65
CA LEU A 178 -18.56 13.79 14.86
C LEU A 178 -18.11 15.20 15.19
N PRO A 179 -17.88 15.59 16.47
CA PRO A 179 -17.41 16.95 16.79
C PRO A 179 -16.07 17.27 16.17
N GLU A 180 -15.08 16.37 16.30
CA GLU A 180 -13.74 16.56 15.73
C GLU A 180 -13.76 16.58 14.20
N ARG A 181 -14.57 15.70 13.58
CA ARG A 181 -14.81 15.70 12.14
C ARG A 181 -15.40 17.04 11.68
N LYS A 182 -16.38 17.56 12.39
CA LYS A 182 -17.05 18.84 12.08
C LYS A 182 -16.06 20.00 12.19
N GLU A 183 -15.28 20.05 13.26
CA GLU A 183 -14.25 21.08 13.45
C GLU A 183 -13.22 21.06 12.30
N LEU A 184 -12.73 19.86 11.94
CA LEU A 184 -11.77 19.71 10.87
C LEU A 184 -12.36 20.12 9.50
N ARG A 185 -13.62 19.79 9.22
CA ARG A 185 -14.33 20.25 8.02
C ARG A 185 -14.50 21.77 7.99
N LYS A 186 -14.85 22.38 9.12
CA LYS A 186 -14.98 23.84 9.25
C LYS A 186 -13.66 24.55 8.94
N LYS A 187 -12.52 23.99 9.40
CA LYS A 187 -11.18 24.50 9.07
C LYS A 187 -10.94 24.64 7.56
N TYR A 188 -11.54 23.77 6.75
CA TYR A 188 -11.40 23.77 5.31
C TYR A 188 -12.63 24.36 4.59
N GLY A 189 -13.62 24.90 5.30
CA GLY A 189 -14.86 25.42 4.71
C GLY A 189 -15.74 24.35 4.07
N LEU A 190 -15.73 23.11 4.59
CA LEU A 190 -16.38 21.94 4.02
C LEU A 190 -17.52 21.37 4.87
N ASP A 191 -17.93 22.06 5.93
CA ASP A 191 -18.93 21.59 6.89
C ASP A 191 -20.33 21.37 6.28
N GLU A 192 -20.72 22.18 5.27
CA GLU A 192 -22.01 22.08 4.57
C GLU A 192 -22.00 21.15 3.34
N TYR A 193 -20.83 20.53 3.01
CA TYR A 193 -20.66 19.79 1.77
C TYR A 193 -20.53 18.29 1.99
N LYS A 194 -20.92 17.50 0.97
CA LYS A 194 -20.48 16.11 0.82
C LYS A 194 -19.11 16.09 0.21
N VAL A 195 -18.15 15.46 0.88
CA VAL A 195 -16.74 15.52 0.51
C VAL A 195 -16.31 14.25 -0.22
N ILE A 196 -15.93 14.41 -1.47
CA ILE A 196 -15.22 13.38 -2.25
C ILE A 196 -13.74 13.52 -1.96
N LEU A 197 -13.14 12.44 -1.45
CA LEU A 197 -11.76 12.44 -0.96
C LEU A 197 -10.84 11.69 -1.92
N PHE A 198 -9.76 12.33 -2.32
CA PHE A 198 -8.61 11.73 -2.99
C PHE A 198 -7.38 11.85 -2.08
N VAL A 199 -6.62 10.75 -1.93
CA VAL A 199 -5.35 10.73 -1.18
C VAL A 199 -4.28 10.07 -2.02
N GLY A 200 -3.19 10.80 -2.32
CA GLY A 200 -2.09 10.25 -3.10
C GLY A 200 -1.19 11.31 -3.71
N ARG A 201 -0.11 10.84 -4.34
CA ARG A 201 0.78 11.74 -5.08
C ARG A 201 0.06 12.37 -6.27
N LEU A 202 0.29 13.67 -6.50
CA LEU A 202 -0.24 14.37 -7.65
C LEU A 202 0.60 14.02 -8.89
N SER A 203 0.13 13.06 -9.65
CA SER A 203 0.78 12.60 -10.89
C SER A 203 -0.23 11.98 -11.84
N GLN A 204 0.06 12.00 -13.13
CA GLN A 204 -0.79 11.35 -14.15
C GLN A 204 -1.08 9.88 -13.81
N LYS A 205 -0.09 9.16 -13.25
CA LYS A 205 -0.25 7.75 -12.84
C LYS A 205 -1.32 7.55 -11.78
N LYS A 206 -1.49 8.49 -10.85
CA LYS A 206 -2.51 8.43 -9.80
C LYS A 206 -3.87 8.97 -10.25
N GLY A 207 -3.91 9.70 -11.36
CA GLY A 207 -5.13 10.10 -12.07
C GLY A 207 -6.03 11.11 -11.37
N PRO A 208 -5.56 12.05 -10.51
CA PRO A 208 -6.45 13.04 -9.92
C PRO A 208 -7.15 13.90 -10.97
N HIS A 209 -6.57 14.10 -12.16
CA HIS A 209 -7.20 14.81 -13.28
C HIS A 209 -8.49 14.11 -13.75
N VAL A 210 -8.54 12.77 -13.75
CA VAL A 210 -9.75 12.02 -14.12
C VAL A 210 -10.86 12.24 -13.08
N LEU A 211 -10.48 12.33 -11.80
CA LEU A 211 -11.45 12.67 -10.75
C LEU A 211 -11.96 14.12 -10.88
N VAL A 212 -11.07 15.10 -11.12
CA VAL A 212 -11.46 16.49 -11.35
C VAL A 212 -12.45 16.59 -12.51
N GLU A 213 -12.19 15.88 -13.59
CA GLU A 213 -13.12 15.86 -14.75
C GLU A 213 -14.46 15.21 -14.38
N ALA A 214 -14.45 14.11 -13.62
CA ALA A 214 -15.67 13.46 -13.13
C ALA A 214 -16.49 14.41 -12.22
N MET A 215 -15.81 15.23 -11.41
CA MET A 215 -16.49 16.17 -10.51
C MET A 215 -17.28 17.27 -11.21
N LYS A 216 -16.99 17.58 -12.47
CA LYS A 216 -17.79 18.57 -13.25
C LYS A 216 -19.25 18.13 -13.30
N SER A 217 -19.52 16.93 -13.80
CA SER A 217 -20.89 16.41 -13.90
C SER A 217 -21.51 16.07 -12.54
N VAL A 218 -20.69 15.66 -11.55
CA VAL A 218 -21.17 15.43 -10.19
C VAL A 218 -21.69 16.73 -9.56
N MET A 219 -20.91 17.82 -9.61
CA MET A 219 -21.27 19.10 -8.99
C MET A 219 -22.42 19.82 -9.71
N GLU A 220 -22.69 19.49 -10.98
CA GLU A 220 -23.87 19.98 -11.71
C GLU A 220 -25.17 19.42 -11.13
N THR A 221 -25.19 18.15 -10.78
CA THR A 221 -26.38 17.47 -10.24
C THR A 221 -26.44 17.48 -8.71
N HIS A 222 -25.28 17.61 -8.06
CA HIS A 222 -25.13 17.60 -6.61
C HIS A 222 -24.32 18.85 -6.17
N PRO A 223 -24.91 20.05 -6.16
CA PRO A 223 -24.18 21.31 -5.93
C PRO A 223 -23.59 21.42 -4.52
N LYS A 224 -24.08 20.65 -3.52
CA LYS A 224 -23.49 20.58 -2.19
C LYS A 224 -22.41 19.47 -2.08
N THR A 225 -21.58 19.33 -3.11
CA THR A 225 -20.45 18.41 -3.14
C THR A 225 -19.14 19.18 -3.26
N ALA A 226 -18.13 18.75 -2.51
CA ALA A 226 -16.78 19.31 -2.54
C ALA A 226 -15.76 18.21 -2.90
N LEU A 227 -14.63 18.62 -3.47
CA LEU A 227 -13.48 17.75 -3.71
C LEU A 227 -12.36 18.11 -2.75
N MET A 228 -11.85 17.13 -2.01
CA MET A 228 -10.63 17.27 -1.20
C MET A 228 -9.53 16.40 -1.74
N VAL A 229 -8.40 17.01 -2.06
CA VAL A 229 -7.21 16.37 -2.63
C VAL A 229 -6.06 16.47 -1.63
N ILE A 230 -5.71 15.34 -1.02
CA ILE A 230 -4.61 15.23 -0.05
C ILE A 230 -3.38 14.67 -0.76
N GLY A 231 -2.30 15.43 -0.74
CA GLY A 231 -1.00 15.01 -1.25
C GLY A 231 -0.31 16.05 -2.12
N SER A 232 0.92 15.73 -2.47
CA SER A 232 1.80 16.57 -3.28
C SER A 232 2.48 15.73 -4.37
N LYS A 233 3.38 16.35 -5.15
CA LYS A 233 4.14 15.66 -6.18
C LYS A 233 5.01 14.53 -5.61
N TRP A 234 5.65 14.79 -4.48
CA TRP A 234 6.57 13.84 -3.82
C TRP A 234 6.47 13.92 -2.30
N TYR A 235 6.93 12.87 -1.62
CA TYR A 235 6.95 12.78 -0.17
C TYR A 235 7.79 13.92 0.45
N GLY A 236 7.21 14.65 1.40
CA GLY A 236 7.89 15.73 2.13
C GLY A 236 8.16 17.00 1.31
N VAL A 237 7.62 17.13 0.10
CA VAL A 237 7.92 18.25 -0.79
C VAL A 237 6.65 18.91 -1.29
N ASN A 238 6.50 20.22 -1.05
CA ASN A 238 5.40 21.06 -1.51
C ASN A 238 5.76 21.88 -2.78
N THR A 239 6.53 21.29 -3.71
CA THR A 239 6.81 21.98 -4.97
C THR A 239 5.67 21.78 -5.96
N THR A 240 5.31 22.85 -6.64
CA THR A 240 4.36 22.87 -7.74
C THR A 240 5.11 22.57 -9.04
N ASP A 241 4.65 21.58 -9.80
CA ASP A 241 5.14 21.32 -11.15
C ASP A 241 4.04 21.64 -12.19
N ILE A 242 4.39 21.55 -13.47
CA ILE A 242 3.47 21.82 -14.58
C ILE A 242 2.18 20.99 -14.44
N TYR A 243 2.29 19.71 -14.08
CA TYR A 243 1.12 18.85 -13.91
C TYR A 243 0.22 19.31 -12.75
N THR A 244 0.80 19.72 -11.63
CA THR A 244 0.04 20.22 -10.47
C THR A 244 -0.64 21.54 -10.79
N GLN A 245 0.03 22.43 -11.55
CA GLN A 245 -0.58 23.68 -12.04
C GLN A 245 -1.75 23.41 -12.98
N GLN A 246 -1.57 22.53 -13.95
CA GLN A 246 -2.64 22.11 -14.86
C GLN A 246 -3.84 21.51 -14.10
N LEU A 247 -3.56 20.66 -13.09
CA LEU A 247 -4.59 20.07 -12.25
C LEU A 247 -5.38 21.15 -11.49
N GLN A 248 -4.70 22.17 -10.96
CA GLN A 248 -5.35 23.29 -10.28
C GLN A 248 -6.21 24.11 -11.25
N SER A 249 -5.68 24.47 -12.42
CA SER A 249 -6.46 25.19 -13.43
C SER A 249 -7.71 24.42 -13.89
N MET A 250 -7.64 23.08 -13.99
CA MET A 250 -8.84 22.26 -14.28
C MET A 250 -9.95 22.43 -13.23
N THR A 251 -9.59 22.76 -11.98
CA THR A 251 -10.59 22.91 -10.91
C THR A 251 -11.32 24.24 -10.94
N GLU A 252 -10.83 25.26 -11.66
CA GLU A 252 -11.46 26.59 -11.79
C GLU A 252 -12.85 26.51 -12.43
N SER A 253 -13.10 25.49 -13.26
CA SER A 253 -14.39 25.25 -13.90
C SER A 253 -15.40 24.49 -13.03
N LEU A 254 -15.02 24.07 -11.82
CA LEU A 254 -15.89 23.31 -10.92
C LEU A 254 -16.83 24.26 -10.15
N LYS A 255 -18.10 23.85 -10.00
CA LYS A 255 -19.14 24.65 -9.33
C LYS A 255 -19.10 24.59 -7.81
N GLY A 256 -18.33 23.67 -7.23
CA GLY A 256 -18.20 23.45 -5.80
C GLY A 256 -16.78 23.65 -5.28
N PRO A 257 -16.58 23.67 -3.95
CA PRO A 257 -15.28 23.86 -3.37
C PRO A 257 -14.28 22.73 -3.72
N VAL A 258 -13.03 23.13 -4.00
CA VAL A 258 -11.90 22.22 -4.15
C VAL A 258 -10.79 22.61 -3.19
N VAL A 259 -10.33 21.68 -2.40
CA VAL A 259 -9.26 21.89 -1.43
C VAL A 259 -8.06 21.02 -1.76
N PHE A 260 -6.91 21.64 -1.98
CA PHE A 260 -5.62 20.98 -2.07
C PHE A 260 -4.86 21.21 -0.78
N THR A 261 -4.53 20.15 -0.04
CA THR A 261 -3.79 20.28 1.23
C THR A 261 -2.28 20.42 1.03
N GLY A 262 -1.76 20.01 -0.14
CA GLY A 262 -0.33 19.75 -0.28
C GLY A 262 0.10 18.52 0.51
N PHE A 263 1.40 18.45 0.83
CA PHE A 263 1.94 17.38 1.67
C PHE A 263 1.42 17.51 3.11
N LEU A 264 0.89 16.42 3.64
CA LEU A 264 0.61 16.27 5.06
C LEU A 264 1.57 15.24 5.66
N PRO A 265 2.12 15.49 6.87
CA PRO A 265 2.89 14.49 7.60
C PRO A 265 2.10 13.18 7.77
N PRO A 266 2.75 12.00 7.72
CA PRO A 266 2.06 10.70 7.84
C PRO A 266 1.15 10.59 9.07
N ALA A 267 1.52 11.20 10.18
CA ALA A 267 0.73 11.22 11.41
C ALA A 267 -0.62 11.96 11.28
N GLU A 268 -0.71 12.93 10.36
CA GLU A 268 -1.92 13.71 10.10
C GLU A 268 -2.89 13.03 9.14
N ILE A 269 -2.41 12.09 8.33
CA ILE A 269 -3.21 11.43 7.30
C ILE A 269 -4.45 10.71 7.88
N PRO A 270 -4.34 9.90 8.96
CA PRO A 270 -5.50 9.21 9.53
C PRO A 270 -6.63 10.16 9.92
N LYS A 271 -6.30 11.30 10.52
CA LYS A 271 -7.28 12.32 10.93
C LYS A 271 -8.00 12.90 9.71
N HIS A 272 -7.27 13.17 8.62
CA HIS A 272 -7.83 13.79 7.42
C HIS A 272 -8.74 12.85 6.61
N PHE A 273 -8.58 11.53 6.72
CA PHE A 273 -9.54 10.59 6.13
C PHE A 273 -10.96 10.79 6.68
N SER A 274 -11.11 11.22 7.93
CA SER A 274 -12.43 11.48 8.53
C SER A 274 -13.21 12.62 7.86
N ILE A 275 -12.55 13.49 7.09
CA ILE A 275 -13.20 14.58 6.34
C ILE A 275 -14.10 14.02 5.23
N GLY A 276 -13.68 12.93 4.56
CA GLY A 276 -14.38 12.35 3.42
C GLY A 276 -15.77 11.78 3.75
N ASP A 277 -16.63 11.74 2.75
CA ASP A 277 -17.86 10.94 2.72
C ASP A 277 -17.70 9.74 1.76
N ILE A 278 -16.95 9.91 0.67
CA ILE A 278 -16.63 8.89 -0.32
C ILE A 278 -15.15 9.01 -0.66
N PHE A 279 -14.43 7.90 -0.62
CA PHE A 279 -13.03 7.85 -1.06
C PHE A 279 -12.94 7.37 -2.52
N VAL A 280 -12.14 8.06 -3.34
CA VAL A 280 -11.97 7.74 -4.76
C VAL A 280 -10.50 7.60 -5.12
N CYS A 281 -10.13 6.44 -5.66
CA CYS A 281 -8.80 6.14 -6.18
C CYS A 281 -8.85 5.95 -7.69
N THR A 282 -8.35 6.93 -8.44
CA THR A 282 -8.42 6.99 -9.91
C THR A 282 -7.12 6.56 -10.59
N SER A 283 -6.34 5.65 -10.01
CA SER A 283 -5.08 5.21 -10.58
C SER A 283 -5.20 4.82 -12.05
N GLN A 284 -4.32 5.37 -12.90
CA GLN A 284 -4.30 5.16 -14.36
C GLN A 284 -3.26 4.12 -14.78
N TRP A 285 -2.26 3.87 -13.97
CA TRP A 285 -1.22 2.88 -14.23
C TRP A 285 -1.52 1.52 -13.57
N ARG A 286 -0.78 0.48 -13.93
CA ARG A 286 -0.86 -0.84 -13.30
C ARG A 286 -0.32 -0.75 -11.87
N GLU A 287 -1.20 -0.37 -10.94
CA GLU A 287 -0.85 -0.16 -9.52
C GLU A 287 -0.55 -1.51 -8.85
N PRO A 288 0.58 -1.68 -8.16
CA PRO A 288 0.85 -2.91 -7.40
C PRO A 288 -0.26 -3.25 -6.40
N LEU A 289 -0.61 -2.29 -5.59
CA LEU A 289 -1.78 -2.18 -4.71
C LEU A 289 -1.61 -0.92 -3.86
N ALA A 290 -2.49 0.04 -4.02
CA ALA A 290 -2.40 1.31 -3.30
C ALA A 290 -2.84 1.16 -1.84
N ARG A 291 -1.99 1.56 -0.90
CA ARG A 291 -2.24 1.49 0.56
C ARG A 291 -3.47 2.27 1.02
N VAL A 292 -3.77 3.35 0.32
CA VAL A 292 -4.92 4.22 0.64
C VAL A 292 -6.28 3.49 0.65
N HIS A 293 -6.39 2.30 0.04
CA HIS A 293 -7.58 1.46 0.14
C HIS A 293 -7.77 0.93 1.57
N TYR A 294 -6.70 0.43 2.19
CA TYR A 294 -6.74 -0.04 3.59
C TYR A 294 -7.05 1.11 4.55
N GLU A 295 -6.48 2.29 4.27
CA GLU A 295 -6.67 3.51 5.04
C GLU A 295 -8.11 4.02 4.95
N ALA A 296 -8.69 4.03 3.74
CA ALA A 296 -10.10 4.37 3.52
C ALA A 296 -11.06 3.35 4.18
N MET A 297 -10.76 2.05 4.08
CA MET A 297 -11.50 1.01 4.80
C MET A 297 -11.44 1.24 6.31
N ALA A 298 -10.25 1.53 6.86
CA ALA A 298 -10.07 1.79 8.29
C ALA A 298 -10.83 3.04 8.75
N ALA A 299 -10.92 4.08 7.93
CA ALA A 299 -11.75 5.27 8.18
C ALA A 299 -13.26 5.02 7.98
N GLY A 300 -13.64 3.86 7.43
CA GLY A 300 -15.02 3.51 7.18
C GLY A 300 -15.65 4.24 6.01
N LEU A 301 -14.86 4.60 5.01
CA LEU A 301 -15.34 5.24 3.79
C LEU A 301 -15.77 4.20 2.76
N PRO A 302 -16.89 4.39 2.06
CA PRO A 302 -17.16 3.66 0.83
C PRO A 302 -16.10 4.01 -0.21
N ILE A 303 -15.64 3.01 -0.97
CA ILE A 303 -14.50 3.16 -1.88
C ILE A 303 -14.95 3.03 -3.33
N ILE A 304 -14.50 3.95 -4.17
CA ILE A 304 -14.55 3.83 -5.63
C ILE A 304 -13.10 3.72 -6.11
N THR A 305 -12.77 2.67 -6.84
CA THR A 305 -11.42 2.47 -7.38
C THR A 305 -11.45 2.02 -8.83
N THR A 306 -10.37 2.30 -9.55
CA THR A 306 -10.19 1.83 -10.93
C THR A 306 -9.63 0.41 -10.96
N ASP A 307 -10.02 -0.38 -11.98
CA ASP A 307 -9.50 -1.73 -12.22
C ASP A 307 -8.08 -1.68 -12.82
N ARG A 308 -7.12 -1.25 -11.98
CA ARG A 308 -5.71 -1.10 -12.39
C ARG A 308 -4.78 -1.85 -11.46
N GLY A 309 -4.16 -2.91 -12.02
CA GLY A 309 -3.23 -3.76 -11.27
C GLY A 309 -3.90 -4.49 -10.10
N GLY A 310 -3.30 -4.41 -8.90
CA GLY A 310 -3.81 -5.07 -7.70
C GLY A 310 -4.93 -4.32 -6.97
N ASN A 311 -5.29 -3.10 -7.38
CA ASN A 311 -6.27 -2.28 -6.64
C ASN A 311 -7.62 -2.98 -6.46
N ALA A 312 -8.09 -3.70 -7.50
CA ALA A 312 -9.37 -4.42 -7.45
C ALA A 312 -9.37 -5.63 -6.49
N GLU A 313 -8.19 -6.11 -6.07
CA GLU A 313 -8.09 -7.35 -5.29
C GLU A 313 -8.65 -7.22 -3.87
N VAL A 314 -8.64 -6.01 -3.31
CA VAL A 314 -9.09 -5.74 -1.95
C VAL A 314 -10.46 -5.05 -1.90
N ILE A 315 -11.05 -4.77 -3.07
CA ILE A 315 -12.38 -4.18 -3.18
C ILE A 315 -13.37 -5.26 -3.64
N ARG A 316 -14.28 -5.61 -2.75
CA ARG A 316 -15.38 -6.52 -3.01
C ARG A 316 -16.56 -5.71 -3.53
N GLN A 317 -16.90 -5.92 -4.80
CA GLN A 317 -17.93 -5.18 -5.52
C GLN A 317 -19.27 -5.21 -4.76
N GLY A 318 -19.77 -4.03 -4.35
CA GLY A 318 -21.02 -3.89 -3.61
C GLY A 318 -20.98 -4.31 -2.13
N GLU A 319 -19.80 -4.70 -1.61
CA GLU A 319 -19.60 -5.07 -0.19
C GLU A 319 -18.82 -3.98 0.57
N ASN A 320 -17.68 -3.51 0.05
CA ASN A 320 -16.89 -2.42 0.64
C ASN A 320 -16.56 -1.29 -0.34
N GLY A 321 -17.03 -1.39 -1.59
CA GLY A 321 -16.81 -0.38 -2.60
C GLY A 321 -17.20 -0.83 -4.01
N PHE A 322 -16.78 -0.03 -4.98
CA PHE A 322 -16.99 -0.28 -6.41
C PHE A 322 -15.67 -0.23 -7.17
N VAL A 323 -15.49 -1.18 -8.09
CA VAL A 323 -14.39 -1.23 -9.04
C VAL A 323 -14.89 -0.74 -10.39
N VAL A 324 -14.28 0.32 -10.92
CA VAL A 324 -14.59 0.91 -12.23
C VAL A 324 -13.63 0.33 -13.27
N LYS A 325 -14.19 -0.39 -14.26
CA LYS A 325 -13.40 -1.02 -15.34
C LYS A 325 -12.92 0.02 -16.36
N ASP A 326 -13.79 0.96 -16.72
CA ASP A 326 -13.49 2.06 -17.64
C ASP A 326 -12.69 3.15 -16.92
N PHE A 327 -11.48 2.81 -16.50
CA PHE A 327 -10.65 3.59 -15.58
C PHE A 327 -10.27 4.98 -16.07
N ASN A 328 -10.27 5.21 -17.38
CA ASN A 328 -9.94 6.47 -18.04
C ASN A 328 -11.18 7.27 -18.46
N ARG A 329 -12.40 6.78 -18.17
CA ARG A 329 -13.66 7.48 -18.47
C ARG A 329 -14.18 8.20 -17.22
N PRO A 330 -14.08 9.55 -17.13
CA PRO A 330 -14.50 10.31 -15.96
C PRO A 330 -15.96 10.06 -15.59
N GLU A 331 -16.85 9.93 -16.58
CA GLU A 331 -18.26 9.69 -16.34
C GLU A 331 -18.55 8.37 -15.61
N ALA A 332 -17.81 7.31 -15.90
CA ALA A 332 -17.97 6.04 -15.17
C ALA A 332 -17.65 6.17 -13.67
N ILE A 333 -16.76 7.10 -13.31
CA ILE A 333 -16.46 7.44 -11.92
C ILE A 333 -17.56 8.33 -11.35
N ALA A 334 -17.99 9.34 -12.10
CA ALA A 334 -19.07 10.24 -11.72
C ALA A 334 -20.39 9.51 -11.44
N GLU A 335 -20.77 8.53 -12.27
CA GLU A 335 -21.94 7.65 -12.05
C GLU A 335 -21.89 6.96 -10.69
N ARG A 336 -20.74 6.42 -10.29
CA ARG A 336 -20.59 5.75 -8.98
C ARG A 336 -20.61 6.73 -7.81
N ILE A 337 -20.04 7.93 -7.99
CA ILE A 337 -20.11 9.00 -6.98
C ILE A 337 -21.57 9.41 -6.78
N ARG A 338 -22.31 9.74 -7.83
CA ARG A 338 -23.74 10.12 -7.76
C ARG A 338 -24.56 9.01 -7.10
N TYR A 339 -24.37 7.76 -7.54
CA TYR A 339 -25.05 6.61 -6.93
C TYR A 339 -24.88 6.57 -5.42
N LEU A 340 -23.66 6.79 -4.91
CA LEU A 340 -23.41 6.79 -3.46
C LEU A 340 -23.94 8.04 -2.75
N LEU A 341 -23.98 9.19 -3.41
CA LEU A 341 -24.56 10.43 -2.89
C LEU A 341 -26.08 10.30 -2.72
N ASP A 342 -26.76 9.66 -3.68
CA ASP A 342 -28.21 9.39 -3.68
C ASP A 342 -28.57 8.28 -2.69
N ASN A 343 -27.70 7.29 -2.51
CA ASN A 343 -27.97 6.11 -1.70
C ASN A 343 -27.13 6.08 -0.40
N LYS A 344 -27.40 7.05 0.51
CA LYS A 344 -26.65 7.24 1.76
C LYS A 344 -26.57 5.97 2.64
N HIS A 345 -27.65 5.17 2.66
CA HIS A 345 -27.70 3.92 3.42
C HIS A 345 -26.74 2.88 2.85
N ILE A 346 -26.61 2.80 1.51
CA ILE A 346 -25.64 1.93 0.83
C ILE A 346 -24.22 2.42 1.12
N ALA A 347 -23.95 3.73 0.96
CA ALA A 347 -22.66 4.31 1.29
C ALA A 347 -22.21 3.98 2.72
N LYS A 348 -23.10 4.12 3.71
CA LYS A 348 -22.84 3.75 5.10
C LYS A 348 -22.56 2.26 5.24
N LYS A 349 -23.38 1.39 4.63
CA LYS A 349 -23.19 -0.07 4.66
C LYS A 349 -21.84 -0.49 4.09
N LEU A 350 -21.45 0.05 2.92
CA LEU A 350 -20.15 -0.22 2.31
C LEU A 350 -18.98 0.21 3.21
N GLY A 351 -19.06 1.41 3.79
CA GLY A 351 -18.06 1.92 4.71
C GLY A 351 -17.93 1.05 5.97
N MET A 352 -19.05 0.63 6.58
CA MET A 352 -19.05 -0.25 7.76
C MET A 352 -18.45 -1.63 7.43
N SER A 353 -18.80 -2.20 6.29
CA SER A 353 -18.21 -3.45 5.82
C SER A 353 -16.71 -3.31 5.56
N GLY A 354 -16.28 -2.23 4.88
CA GLY A 354 -14.86 -1.92 4.68
C GLY A 354 -14.08 -1.83 5.98
N ARG A 355 -14.65 -1.15 6.99
CA ARG A 355 -14.01 -1.06 8.33
C ARG A 355 -13.85 -2.43 8.97
N LYS A 356 -14.87 -3.28 8.95
CA LYS A 356 -14.78 -4.64 9.48
C LYS A 356 -13.70 -5.45 8.77
N ILE A 357 -13.64 -5.37 7.44
CA ILE A 357 -12.60 -6.03 6.63
C ILE A 357 -11.20 -5.53 7.02
N ALA A 358 -11.01 -4.22 7.22
CA ALA A 358 -9.73 -3.67 7.68
C ALA A 358 -9.32 -4.22 9.05
N GLU A 359 -10.26 -4.35 9.98
CA GLU A 359 -10.02 -4.86 11.34
C GLU A 359 -9.71 -6.35 11.37
N THR A 360 -10.33 -7.15 10.51
CA THR A 360 -10.23 -8.61 10.57
C THR A 360 -9.23 -9.18 9.56
N GLU A 361 -9.13 -8.58 8.37
CA GLU A 361 -8.37 -9.17 7.26
C GLU A 361 -7.13 -8.36 6.86
N TYR A 362 -7.09 -7.04 7.17
CA TYR A 362 -5.98 -6.16 6.75
C TYR A 362 -5.32 -5.41 7.91
N ASN A 363 -5.36 -5.95 9.13
CA ASN A 363 -4.57 -5.43 10.25
C ASN A 363 -3.11 -5.93 10.20
N TRP A 364 -2.21 -5.23 10.89
CA TRP A 364 -0.79 -5.57 10.90
C TRP A 364 -0.46 -6.90 11.57
N GLU A 365 -1.26 -7.33 12.54
CA GLU A 365 -1.08 -8.61 13.21
C GLU A 365 -1.23 -9.78 12.23
N ARG A 366 -2.26 -9.75 11.37
CA ARG A 366 -2.45 -10.75 10.31
C ARG A 366 -1.25 -10.77 9.36
N VAL A 367 -0.73 -9.58 8.93
CA VAL A 367 0.46 -9.50 8.04
C VAL A 367 1.66 -10.15 8.70
N ALA A 368 1.91 -9.80 9.97
CA ALA A 368 3.04 -10.34 10.73
C ALA A 368 2.91 -11.86 10.93
N ASN A 369 1.70 -12.36 11.24
CA ASN A 369 1.46 -13.80 11.40
C ASN A 369 1.74 -14.57 10.12
N GLN A 370 1.33 -14.06 8.95
CA GLN A 370 1.68 -14.68 7.67
C GLN A 370 3.20 -14.68 7.40
N LEU A 371 3.89 -13.61 7.78
CA LEU A 371 5.35 -13.58 7.68
C LEU A 371 6.00 -14.57 8.66
N LEU A 372 5.51 -14.68 9.91
CA LEU A 372 5.99 -15.64 10.91
C LEU A 372 5.81 -17.07 10.44
N GLU A 373 4.69 -17.43 9.82
CA GLU A 373 4.46 -18.75 9.23
C GLU A 373 5.53 -19.07 8.17
N LEU A 374 5.82 -18.14 7.25
CA LEU A 374 6.86 -18.32 6.24
C LEU A 374 8.26 -18.46 6.86
N LEU A 375 8.58 -17.63 7.85
CA LEU A 375 9.85 -17.67 8.56
C LEU A 375 10.02 -18.98 9.34
N THR A 376 8.96 -19.48 9.98
CA THR A 376 8.95 -20.75 10.74
C THR A 376 9.07 -21.94 9.81
N ALA A 377 8.34 -21.98 8.71
CA ALA A 377 8.43 -23.02 7.70
C ALA A 377 9.86 -23.14 7.15
N TYR A 378 10.49 -21.99 6.91
CA TYR A 378 11.88 -21.95 6.47
C TYR A 378 12.85 -22.49 7.54
N SER A 379 12.72 -22.12 8.81
CA SER A 379 13.59 -22.59 9.90
C SER A 379 13.40 -24.06 10.20
N GLY A 380 12.17 -24.58 10.11
CA GLY A 380 11.85 -26.00 10.29
C GLY A 380 12.36 -26.92 9.17
N GLN A 381 12.44 -26.42 7.94
CA GLN A 381 13.03 -27.14 6.79
C GLN A 381 14.55 -27.27 6.89
N ALA A 382 15.23 -26.26 7.45
CA ALA A 382 16.67 -26.35 7.76
C ALA A 382 16.98 -27.47 8.76
N ALA A 383 16.00 -27.82 9.64
CA ALA A 383 16.15 -28.86 10.65
C ALA A 383 15.73 -30.26 10.15
N ARG A 384 14.97 -30.45 9.10
CA ARG A 384 14.35 -31.73 8.72
C ARG A 384 14.49 -32.19 7.26
N GLY A 385 15.15 -31.50 6.36
CA GLY A 385 15.38 -31.97 4.96
C GLY A 385 14.12 -32.31 4.14
N ASP A 386 12.91 -32.00 4.60
CA ASP A 386 11.65 -32.47 3.98
C ASP A 386 10.91 -31.32 3.27
N ARG A 387 10.82 -31.37 1.93
CA ARG A 387 10.37 -30.30 1.04
C ARG A 387 8.89 -30.35 0.63
N GLY A 388 8.10 -31.31 1.07
CA GLY A 388 6.88 -31.67 0.30
C GLY A 388 5.53 -31.28 0.89
N ARG A 389 5.35 -30.97 2.16
CA ARG A 389 4.00 -30.99 2.82
C ARG A 389 3.40 -29.64 3.20
N PHE A 390 4.17 -28.60 3.37
CA PHE A 390 3.71 -27.36 4.01
C PHE A 390 3.04 -26.34 3.07
N PHE A 391 3.40 -26.33 1.79
CA PHE A 391 2.86 -25.37 0.81
C PHE A 391 1.35 -25.55 0.50
N ARG A 392 0.75 -26.67 0.89
CA ARG A 392 -0.69 -26.91 0.71
C ARG A 392 -1.59 -26.16 1.69
N LEU A 393 -1.09 -25.88 2.91
CA LEU A 393 -1.89 -25.25 3.99
C LEU A 393 -2.07 -23.74 3.79
N ILE A 394 -1.07 -23.04 3.25
CA ILE A 394 -1.15 -21.57 3.01
C ILE A 394 -2.13 -21.25 1.86
N ARG A 395 -2.30 -22.16 0.89
CA ARG A 395 -3.28 -22.01 -0.19
C ARG A 395 -4.74 -22.07 0.27
N LEU A 396 -5.03 -22.67 1.43
CA LEU A 396 -6.41 -22.87 1.93
C LEU A 396 -6.95 -21.69 2.75
N ASN A 397 -6.09 -20.81 3.27
CA ASN A 397 -6.50 -19.66 4.09
C ASN A 397 -6.55 -18.32 3.33
N THR A 398 -6.37 -18.32 2.01
CA THR A 398 -6.66 -17.14 1.19
C THR A 398 -8.14 -17.14 0.84
N PRO A 399 -8.90 -16.07 1.08
CA PRO A 399 -10.30 -16.03 0.69
C PRO A 399 -10.43 -16.30 -0.81
N GLN A 400 -11.01 -17.45 -1.15
CA GLN A 400 -11.31 -17.78 -2.53
C GLN A 400 -12.34 -16.78 -3.05
N ARG A 401 -12.06 -16.12 -4.17
CA ARG A 401 -13.10 -15.44 -4.93
C ARG A 401 -14.22 -16.45 -5.21
N ALA A 402 -15.42 -16.18 -4.71
CA ALA A 402 -16.60 -16.74 -5.31
C ALA A 402 -16.64 -16.25 -6.77
N VAL A 403 -16.49 -17.16 -7.72
CA VAL A 403 -16.73 -16.90 -9.14
C VAL A 403 -18.21 -16.49 -9.22
N PRO A 404 -18.57 -15.30 -9.72
CA PRO A 404 -19.97 -14.95 -9.89
C PRO A 404 -20.57 -15.91 -10.90
N GLY A 405 -21.54 -16.72 -10.43
CA GLY A 405 -22.40 -17.50 -11.30
C GLY A 405 -23.01 -16.60 -12.38
N ARG A 406 -23.01 -17.05 -13.61
CA ARG A 406 -23.75 -16.42 -14.71
C ARG A 406 -25.23 -16.35 -14.31
N GLY A 407 -25.80 -15.16 -14.31
CA GLY A 407 -27.24 -14.95 -14.37
C GLY A 407 -27.85 -14.22 -13.19
N ALA A 408 -27.94 -12.91 -13.32
CA ALA A 408 -29.14 -12.11 -13.01
C ALA A 408 -28.92 -10.73 -13.63
N ALA A 409 -29.52 -10.52 -14.79
CA ALA A 409 -29.69 -9.22 -15.40
C ALA A 409 -30.63 -8.42 -14.51
N LEU A 410 -30.15 -7.39 -13.85
CA LEU A 410 -30.98 -6.31 -13.30
C LEU A 410 -31.23 -5.33 -14.46
N LYS A 411 -32.47 -5.29 -14.93
CA LYS A 411 -33.02 -4.27 -15.80
C LYS A 411 -33.12 -2.92 -15.06
N PRO A 412 -33.32 -1.83 -15.82
CA PRO A 412 -32.72 -0.51 -15.69
C PRO A 412 -33.03 0.24 -14.42
#